data_c2201e650f9647330254d2c323299f23
#
_entry.id   c2201e650f9647330254d2c323299f23
#
_cell.length_a   1.000
_cell.length_b   1.000
_cell.length_c   1.000
_cell.angle_alpha   90.00
_cell.angle_beta   90.00
_cell.angle_gamma   90.00
#
_symmetry.space_group_name_H-M   'P 1'
#
loop_
_entity.id
_entity.type
_entity.pdbx_description
1 polymer ?
#
loop_
_entity_poly.entity_id
_entity_poly.type
_entity_poly.pdbx_seq_one_letter_code
_entity_poly.pdbx_strand_id
1 'polypeptide(L)'
;MKKLRCLLAVAGLAIAFSASAAGNASLEVQHGWVRWLPGGLPAAGYLTIVNRGNEPVALVKASSPDYADVMLHRTTSSGGTTRMEPVDRMTVPAHGQAALSPGDYHLMLMQAKRPVAPGDNVAVTLQFSDGALLHTQLKVRPANQVN
;
A
#
# COMPACT_ATOMS: atom_id res chain seq x y z
N MET A 1 14.36 -69.14 28.61
CA MET A 1 14.16 -67.77 29.16
C MET A 1 14.33 -66.80 27.98
N LYS A 2 13.20 -66.39 27.38
CA LYS A 2 13.18 -65.47 26.24
C LYS A 2 12.84 -64.09 26.75
N LYS A 3 13.81 -63.16 26.65
CA LYS A 3 13.63 -61.74 27.01
C LYS A 3 12.93 -60.99 25.86
N LEU A 4 11.71 -60.62 26.03
CA LEU A 4 10.90 -59.79 25.12
C LEU A 4 11.31 -58.33 25.32
N ARG A 5 11.93 -57.72 24.33
CA ARG A 5 12.25 -56.28 24.27
C ARG A 5 11.09 -55.55 23.59
N CYS A 6 10.28 -54.81 24.34
CA CYS A 6 9.32 -53.88 23.82
C CYS A 6 10.05 -52.61 23.32
N LEU A 7 10.04 -52.37 21.98
CA LEU A 7 10.38 -51.09 21.40
C LEU A 7 9.15 -50.18 21.47
N LEU A 8 9.22 -49.14 22.26
CA LEU A 8 8.28 -48.02 22.23
C LEU A 8 8.70 -47.07 21.12
N ALA A 9 7.95 -47.07 20.01
CA ALA A 9 8.07 -46.06 18.99
C ALA A 9 7.30 -44.81 19.41
N VAL A 10 8.03 -43.76 19.77
CA VAL A 10 7.46 -42.42 19.98
C VAL A 10 7.28 -41.76 18.61
N ALA A 11 6.06 -41.73 18.11
CA ALA A 11 5.71 -40.94 16.93
C ALA A 11 5.59 -39.47 17.32
N GLY A 12 6.64 -38.68 17.01
CA GLY A 12 6.60 -37.24 17.14
C GLY A 12 5.70 -36.61 16.09
N LEU A 13 4.54 -36.09 16.51
CA LEU A 13 3.62 -35.33 15.68
C LEU A 13 4.20 -33.91 15.49
N ALA A 14 4.86 -33.67 14.37
CA ALA A 14 5.30 -32.33 13.99
C ALA A 14 4.08 -31.51 13.53
N ILE A 15 3.60 -30.63 14.39
CA ILE A 15 2.58 -29.64 14.04
C ILE A 15 3.27 -28.55 13.23
N ALA A 16 3.11 -28.59 11.90
CA ALA A 16 3.53 -27.50 11.03
C ALA A 16 2.56 -26.32 11.25
N PHE A 17 3.02 -25.30 11.95
CA PHE A 17 2.34 -24.01 11.97
C PHE A 17 2.51 -23.37 10.59
N SER A 18 1.49 -23.50 9.75
CA SER A 18 1.36 -22.69 8.56
C SER A 18 1.04 -21.26 9.01
N ALA A 19 2.04 -20.38 9.00
CA ALA A 19 1.82 -18.95 9.11
C ALA A 19 1.07 -18.50 7.85
N SER A 20 -0.25 -18.49 7.90
CA SER A 20 -1.06 -17.76 6.93
C SER A 20 -0.66 -16.29 7.03
N ALA A 21 0.02 -15.77 6.01
CA ALA A 21 0.08 -14.35 5.76
C ALA A 21 -1.37 -13.93 5.41
N ALA A 22 -2.15 -13.62 6.42
CA ALA A 22 -3.46 -13.04 6.25
C ALA A 22 -3.27 -11.63 5.69
N GLY A 23 -3.22 -11.53 4.36
CA GLY A 23 -3.54 -10.29 3.70
C GLY A 23 -4.89 -9.85 4.24
N ASN A 24 -4.98 -8.61 4.73
CA ASN A 24 -6.20 -8.15 5.40
C ASN A 24 -7.32 -8.11 4.36
N ALA A 25 -8.13 -9.17 4.29
CA ALA A 25 -9.23 -9.34 3.34
C ALA A 25 -10.30 -8.23 3.44
N SER A 26 -10.18 -7.36 4.46
CA SER A 26 -11.06 -6.22 4.70
C SER A 26 -10.63 -4.94 3.98
N LEU A 27 -9.40 -4.85 3.47
CA LEU A 27 -8.88 -3.66 2.79
C LEU A 27 -8.74 -3.91 1.28
N GLU A 28 -9.19 -2.95 0.49
CA GLU A 28 -9.16 -3.01 -0.98
C GLU A 28 -8.71 -1.67 -1.56
N VAL A 29 -7.90 -1.70 -2.62
CA VAL A 29 -7.58 -0.51 -3.42
C VAL A 29 -8.44 -0.48 -4.66
N GLN A 30 -9.03 0.68 -4.92
CA GLN A 30 -9.81 0.97 -6.12
C GLN A 30 -9.27 2.21 -6.83
N HIS A 31 -9.49 2.30 -8.15
CA HIS A 31 -9.19 3.48 -8.98
C HIS A 31 -7.74 3.98 -8.87
N GLY A 32 -6.77 3.06 -8.75
CA GLY A 32 -5.36 3.41 -8.58
C GLY A 32 -4.69 3.87 -9.88
N TRP A 33 -4.05 5.04 -9.85
CA TRP A 33 -3.26 5.56 -10.97
C TRP A 33 -2.14 6.50 -10.50
N VAL A 34 -1.15 6.69 -11.38
CA VAL A 34 -0.03 7.60 -11.16
C VAL A 34 -0.07 8.68 -12.24
N ARG A 35 -0.05 9.94 -11.82
CA ARG A 35 0.17 11.08 -12.70
C ARG A 35 1.67 11.22 -12.94
N TRP A 36 2.07 10.89 -14.15
CA TRP A 36 3.45 10.99 -14.59
C TRP A 36 3.78 12.39 -15.11
N LEU A 37 4.98 12.88 -14.77
CA LEU A 37 5.56 14.10 -15.29
C LEU A 37 6.89 13.78 -15.99
N PRO A 38 7.19 14.41 -17.13
CA PRO A 38 8.45 14.19 -17.85
C PRO A 38 9.66 14.76 -17.10
N GLY A 39 10.86 14.35 -17.48
CA GLY A 39 12.10 14.92 -16.98
C GLY A 39 12.53 14.45 -15.58
N GLY A 40 12.03 13.30 -15.12
CA GLY A 40 12.41 12.74 -13.81
C GLY A 40 11.81 13.51 -12.62
N LEU A 41 10.80 14.33 -12.87
CA LEU A 41 10.07 15.02 -11.81
C LEU A 41 9.30 14.02 -10.93
N PRO A 42 9.06 14.35 -9.66
CA PRO A 42 8.23 13.53 -8.79
C PRO A 42 6.85 13.25 -9.40
N ALA A 43 6.39 12.02 -9.30
CA ALA A 43 5.06 11.61 -9.74
C ALA A 43 4.09 11.61 -8.57
N ALA A 44 2.80 11.72 -8.85
CA ALA A 44 1.75 11.69 -7.83
C ALA A 44 0.87 10.45 -8.00
N GLY A 45 0.73 9.66 -6.95
CA GLY A 45 -0.13 8.47 -6.90
C GLY A 45 -1.48 8.78 -6.25
N TYR A 46 -2.55 8.33 -6.88
CA TYR A 46 -3.92 8.49 -6.44
C TYR A 46 -4.62 7.14 -6.41
N LEU A 47 -5.46 6.93 -5.42
CA LEU A 47 -6.23 5.70 -5.25
C LEU A 47 -7.32 5.88 -4.19
N THR A 48 -8.27 4.97 -4.15
CA THR A 48 -9.25 4.89 -3.08
C THR A 48 -8.97 3.63 -2.27
N ILE A 49 -8.92 3.78 -0.94
CA ILE A 49 -8.81 2.65 -0.01
C ILE A 49 -10.20 2.41 0.57
N VAL A 50 -10.71 1.21 0.39
CA VAL A 50 -11.99 0.75 0.98
C VAL A 50 -11.67 -0.15 2.16
N ASN A 51 -12.27 0.15 3.30
CA ASN A 51 -12.19 -0.67 4.51
C ASN A 51 -13.56 -1.33 4.79
N ARG A 52 -13.63 -2.63 4.60
CA ARG A 52 -14.84 -3.44 4.89
C ARG A 52 -14.83 -4.02 6.31
N GLY A 53 -13.77 -3.76 7.07
CA GLY A 53 -13.61 -4.21 8.45
C GLY A 53 -14.42 -3.38 9.45
N ASN A 54 -14.53 -3.90 10.66
CA ASN A 54 -15.30 -3.30 11.76
C ASN A 54 -14.54 -2.22 12.53
N GLU A 55 -13.22 -2.09 12.28
CA GLU A 55 -12.35 -1.15 12.96
C GLU A 55 -11.75 -0.14 11.96
N PRO A 56 -11.60 1.13 12.34
CA PRO A 56 -10.86 2.08 11.53
C PRO A 56 -9.38 1.70 11.48
N VAL A 57 -8.74 1.94 10.34
CA VAL A 57 -7.30 1.80 10.17
C VAL A 57 -6.71 3.08 9.62
N ALA A 58 -5.39 3.27 9.74
CA ALA A 58 -4.73 4.40 9.11
C ALA A 58 -3.64 3.92 8.16
N LEU A 59 -3.56 4.52 6.96
CA LEU A 59 -2.40 4.41 6.10
C LEU A 59 -1.26 5.19 6.77
N VAL A 60 -0.14 4.52 7.07
CA VAL A 60 1.01 5.10 7.78
C VAL A 60 2.30 5.10 6.98
N LYS A 61 2.38 4.27 5.93
CA LYS A 61 3.55 4.19 5.07
C LYS A 61 3.18 3.67 3.69
N ALA A 62 3.91 4.12 2.68
CA ALA A 62 3.87 3.55 1.35
C ALA A 62 5.30 3.31 0.85
N SER A 63 5.48 2.33 -0.02
CA SER A 63 6.75 2.01 -0.66
C SER A 63 6.54 1.45 -2.06
N SER A 64 7.59 1.47 -2.88
CA SER A 64 7.57 0.94 -4.23
C SER A 64 8.93 0.36 -4.60
N PRO A 65 9.01 -0.76 -5.31
CA PRO A 65 10.26 -1.20 -5.90
C PRO A 65 10.71 -0.31 -7.08
N ASP A 66 9.79 0.43 -7.67
CA ASP A 66 10.03 1.28 -8.85
C ASP A 66 10.53 2.69 -8.50
N TYR A 67 10.36 3.13 -7.25
CA TYR A 67 10.78 4.44 -6.74
C TYR A 67 11.62 4.30 -5.47
N ALA A 68 12.60 5.19 -5.29
CA ALA A 68 13.45 5.16 -4.11
C ALA A 68 12.70 5.62 -2.85
N ASP A 69 11.76 6.54 -3.02
CA ASP A 69 10.98 7.09 -1.91
C ASP A 69 9.52 7.30 -2.31
N VAL A 70 8.61 6.96 -1.39
CA VAL A 70 7.17 7.16 -1.53
C VAL A 70 6.63 7.72 -0.23
N MET A 71 6.10 8.93 -0.27
CA MET A 71 5.60 9.65 0.91
C MET A 71 4.13 9.98 0.77
N LEU A 72 3.41 9.92 1.88
CA LEU A 72 2.04 10.45 1.95
C LEU A 72 2.09 11.95 2.15
N HIS A 73 1.49 12.70 1.24
CA HIS A 73 1.38 14.15 1.28
C HIS A 73 -0.09 14.59 1.29
N ARG A 74 -0.32 15.79 1.75
CA ARG A 74 -1.60 16.49 1.64
C ARG A 74 -1.40 17.86 1.01
N THR A 75 -2.26 18.18 0.07
CA THR A 75 -2.36 19.54 -0.49
C THR A 75 -3.34 20.34 0.34
N THR A 76 -2.95 21.53 0.76
CA THR A 76 -3.81 22.49 1.44
C THR A 76 -3.79 23.80 0.68
N SER A 77 -4.92 24.50 0.63
CA SER A 77 -5.03 25.81 0.00
C SER A 77 -5.61 26.81 1.00
N SER A 78 -4.90 27.90 1.21
CA SER A 78 -5.31 28.99 2.12
C SER A 78 -4.84 30.32 1.55
N GLY A 79 -5.73 31.32 1.50
CA GLY A 79 -5.41 32.67 1.05
C GLY A 79 -4.79 32.75 -0.36
N GLY A 80 -5.21 31.88 -1.29
CA GLY A 80 -4.68 31.79 -2.66
C GLY A 80 -3.32 31.10 -2.79
N THR A 81 -2.76 30.58 -1.68
CA THR A 81 -1.52 29.82 -1.68
C THR A 81 -1.80 28.34 -1.49
N THR A 82 -1.23 27.52 -2.38
CA THR A 82 -1.29 26.05 -2.29
C THR A 82 0.01 25.50 -1.76
N ARG A 83 -0.06 24.62 -0.76
CA ARG A 83 1.09 23.93 -0.17
C ARG A 83 0.88 22.43 -0.20
N MET A 84 1.97 21.69 -0.37
CA MET A 84 2.01 20.23 -0.24
C MET A 84 2.89 19.92 0.97
N GLU A 85 2.36 19.20 1.94
CA GLU A 85 3.05 18.88 3.17
C GLU A 85 3.02 17.36 3.42
N PRO A 86 4.12 16.76 3.90
CA PRO A 86 4.11 15.36 4.32
C PRO A 86 3.18 15.20 5.52
N VAL A 87 2.48 14.09 5.58
CA VAL A 87 1.61 13.72 6.69
C VAL A 87 1.91 12.30 7.15
N ASP A 88 1.81 12.08 8.46
CA ASP A 88 2.19 10.80 9.06
C ASP A 88 1.15 9.70 8.84
N ARG A 89 -0.12 10.08 8.63
CA ARG A 89 -1.21 9.13 8.50
C ARG A 89 -2.44 9.69 7.81
N MET A 90 -3.22 8.79 7.21
CA MET A 90 -4.57 9.06 6.70
C MET A 90 -5.51 7.96 7.22
N THR A 91 -6.53 8.34 7.98
CA THR A 91 -7.50 7.40 8.53
C THR A 91 -8.49 6.93 7.48
N VAL A 92 -8.73 5.61 7.45
CA VAL A 92 -9.78 4.96 6.67
C VAL A 92 -10.82 4.41 7.64
N PRO A 93 -12.03 4.97 7.69
CA PRO A 93 -13.04 4.57 8.68
C PRO A 93 -13.49 3.12 8.48
N ALA A 94 -13.97 2.50 9.56
CA ALA A 94 -14.63 1.20 9.48
C ALA A 94 -15.84 1.27 8.55
N HIS A 95 -16.08 0.23 7.74
CA HIS A 95 -17.14 0.17 6.74
C HIS A 95 -17.21 1.39 5.80
N GLY A 96 -16.04 2.00 5.53
CA GLY A 96 -15.94 3.22 4.76
C GLY A 96 -14.76 3.24 3.81
N GLN A 97 -14.45 4.42 3.32
CA GLN A 97 -13.34 4.61 2.39
C GLN A 97 -12.63 5.95 2.64
N ALA A 98 -11.40 6.03 2.16
CA ALA A 98 -10.63 7.27 2.07
C ALA A 98 -9.97 7.34 0.69
N ALA A 99 -10.01 8.52 0.08
CA ALA A 99 -9.46 8.74 -1.25
C ALA A 99 -8.21 9.61 -1.20
N LEU A 100 -7.22 9.22 -1.98
CA LEU A 100 -6.12 10.07 -2.39
C LEU A 100 -6.46 10.61 -3.78
N SER A 101 -6.63 11.92 -3.89
CA SER A 101 -7.11 12.58 -5.11
C SER A 101 -6.39 13.91 -5.36
N PRO A 102 -6.36 14.40 -6.60
CA PRO A 102 -5.76 15.69 -6.91
C PRO A 102 -6.34 16.81 -6.03
N GLY A 103 -5.46 17.61 -5.42
CA GLY A 103 -5.85 18.70 -4.54
C GLY A 103 -6.06 18.34 -3.07
N ASP A 104 -5.90 17.07 -2.70
CA ASP A 104 -6.00 16.58 -1.32
C ASP A 104 -4.83 15.62 -1.01
N TYR A 105 -5.08 14.49 -0.34
CA TYR A 105 -4.07 13.46 -0.11
C TYR A 105 -3.55 12.86 -1.41
N HIS A 106 -2.26 12.56 -1.45
CA HIS A 106 -1.61 11.85 -2.56
C HIS A 106 -0.33 11.14 -2.10
N LEU A 107 0.11 10.16 -2.88
CA LEU A 107 1.44 9.59 -2.73
C LEU A 107 2.42 10.38 -3.60
N MET A 108 3.44 10.96 -3.02
CA MET A 108 4.57 11.55 -3.74
C MET A 108 5.58 10.44 -4.03
N LEU A 109 5.80 10.11 -5.30
CA LEU A 109 6.76 9.10 -5.74
C LEU A 109 8.00 9.80 -6.30
N MET A 110 9.15 9.58 -5.67
CA MET A 110 10.39 10.30 -5.94
C MET A 110 11.50 9.34 -6.34
N GLN A 111 12.39 9.82 -7.22
CA GLN A 111 13.59 9.11 -7.66
C GLN A 111 13.26 7.72 -8.26
N ALA A 112 12.67 7.74 -9.45
CA ALA A 112 12.39 6.52 -10.20
C ALA A 112 13.68 5.68 -10.39
N LYS A 113 13.65 4.41 -10.02
CA LYS A 113 14.76 3.45 -10.13
C LYS A 113 14.85 2.82 -11.52
N ARG A 114 13.83 3.00 -12.34
CA ARG A 114 13.76 2.56 -13.73
C ARG A 114 13.05 3.62 -14.57
N PRO A 115 13.16 3.59 -15.89
CA PRO A 115 12.30 4.40 -16.74
C PRO A 115 10.83 4.07 -16.49
N VAL A 116 10.01 5.10 -16.26
CA VAL A 116 8.56 5.02 -16.08
C VAL A 116 7.90 5.93 -17.09
N ALA A 117 6.92 5.42 -17.81
CA ALA A 117 6.21 6.14 -18.87
C ALA A 117 4.70 5.87 -18.80
N PRO A 118 3.87 6.75 -19.39
CA PRO A 118 2.44 6.49 -19.55
C PRO A 118 2.18 5.13 -20.21
N GLY A 119 1.26 4.37 -19.62
CA GLY A 119 0.97 2.99 -20.04
C GLY A 119 1.59 1.93 -19.15
N ASP A 120 2.64 2.24 -18.39
CA ASP A 120 3.23 1.32 -17.42
C ASP A 120 2.33 1.07 -16.22
N ASN A 121 2.72 0.10 -15.40
CA ASN A 121 2.21 -0.11 -14.06
C ASN A 121 3.33 0.11 -13.04
N VAL A 122 3.01 0.75 -11.93
CA VAL A 122 3.90 0.97 -10.79
C VAL A 122 3.39 0.14 -9.62
N ALA A 123 4.25 -0.73 -9.10
CA ALA A 123 3.93 -1.51 -7.91
C ALA A 123 4.04 -0.63 -6.66
N VAL A 124 3.03 -0.66 -5.80
CA VAL A 124 3.00 0.07 -4.53
C VAL A 124 2.56 -0.87 -3.41
N THR A 125 3.24 -0.79 -2.29
CA THR A 125 2.85 -1.45 -1.04
C THR A 125 2.41 -0.39 -0.04
N LEU A 126 1.18 -0.51 0.44
CA LEU A 126 0.59 0.33 1.48
C LEU A 126 0.69 -0.41 2.81
N GLN A 127 1.15 0.26 3.86
CA GLN A 127 1.23 -0.26 5.21
C GLN A 127 0.28 0.51 6.11
N PHE A 128 -0.50 -0.24 6.89
CA PHE A 128 -1.52 0.30 7.78
C PHE A 128 -1.12 0.20 9.25
N SER A 129 -1.79 0.97 10.10
CA SER A 129 -1.52 1.09 11.54
C SER A 129 -1.69 -0.21 12.32
N ASP A 130 -2.46 -1.15 11.81
CA ASP A 130 -2.64 -2.51 12.36
C ASP A 130 -1.56 -3.50 11.90
N GLY A 131 -0.58 -3.04 11.12
CA GLY A 131 0.47 -3.85 10.52
C GLY A 131 0.11 -4.52 9.19
N ALA A 132 -1.13 -4.37 8.71
CA ALA A 132 -1.55 -4.90 7.42
C ALA A 132 -0.74 -4.29 6.27
N LEU A 133 -0.42 -5.12 5.27
CA LEU A 133 0.19 -4.72 4.02
C LEU A 133 -0.77 -4.98 2.86
N LEU A 134 -0.94 -3.99 2.01
CA LEU A 134 -1.76 -4.09 0.81
C LEU A 134 -0.91 -3.78 -0.42
N HIS A 135 -0.74 -4.78 -1.28
CA HIS A 135 0.01 -4.65 -2.52
C HIS A 135 -0.93 -4.30 -3.67
N THR A 136 -0.56 -3.30 -4.45
CA THR A 136 -1.36 -2.85 -5.59
C THR A 136 -0.50 -2.44 -6.77
N GLN A 137 -1.12 -2.35 -7.95
CA GLN A 137 -0.51 -1.82 -9.17
C GLN A 137 -1.26 -0.56 -9.60
N LEU A 138 -0.54 0.53 -9.79
CA LEU A 138 -1.08 1.80 -10.23
C LEU A 138 -0.77 2.03 -11.70
N LYS A 139 -1.80 2.29 -12.51
CA LYS A 139 -1.64 2.60 -13.93
C LYS A 139 -1.04 3.98 -14.13
N VAL A 140 0.06 4.07 -14.87
CA VAL A 140 0.69 5.36 -15.18
C VAL A 140 -0.07 6.08 -16.30
N ARG A 141 -0.44 7.32 -16.04
CA ARG A 141 -1.15 8.20 -16.98
C ARG A 141 -0.36 9.49 -17.22
N PRO A 142 -0.46 10.10 -18.40
CA PRO A 142 0.13 11.40 -18.66
C PRO A 142 -0.54 12.50 -17.81
N ALA A 143 0.18 13.62 -17.61
CA ALA A 143 -0.25 14.70 -16.72
C ALA A 143 -1.58 15.35 -17.11
N ASN A 144 -1.96 15.31 -18.39
CA ASN A 144 -3.20 15.87 -18.93
C ASN A 144 -4.42 14.95 -18.82
N GLN A 145 -4.25 13.72 -18.33
CA GLN A 145 -5.35 12.79 -18.05
C GLN A 145 -5.58 12.74 -16.53
N VAL A 146 -6.60 13.45 -16.08
CA VAL A 146 -6.94 13.56 -14.64
C VAL A 146 -8.18 12.74 -14.25
N ASN A 147 -8.75 11.95 -15.18
CA ASN A 147 -9.93 11.10 -14.96
C ASN A 147 -9.66 9.66 -15.40
#